data_0e392dee7a2563edc69e857163ab9bdb
#
_entry.id   0e392dee7a2563edc69e857163ab9bdb
#
_cell.length_a   1.000
_cell.length_b   1.000
_cell.length_c   1.000
_cell.angle_alpha   90.00
_cell.angle_beta   90.00
_cell.angle_gamma   90.00
#
_symmetry.space_group_name_H-M   'P 1'
#
loop_
_entity.id
_entity.type
_entity.pdbx_description
1 polymer ?
#
loop_
_entity_poly.entity_id
_entity_poly.type
_entity_poly.pdbx_seq_one_letter_code
_entity_poly.pdbx_strand_id
1 'polypeptide(L)'
;MLKTNHGSGEVLVVKDKSQFDESEARNVMNQYLHTPYGYETAEPHYLRIKPRILAEELLENTCKNSRSIVDYKIFCFLGEPFLLDVCYNRDRKAHRLDENWYDLDWNVKEGYSSGDYVPLVFPRPKSLEKMYEICRVLTKDFPLVRLDFYDVNGKAYVGEMTFTPSGFNGDSLTDEARMEVGKHLDLTQIPSRMLNHPLPKKYKP
;
A
#
# COMPACT_ATOMS: atom_id res chain seq x y z
N MET A 1 -4.93 -3.85 16.61
CA MET A 1 -5.49 -2.88 15.66
C MET A 1 -6.73 -3.49 15.01
N LEU A 2 -7.81 -2.73 14.89
CA LEU A 2 -8.98 -3.10 14.10
C LEU A 2 -8.98 -2.28 12.83
N LYS A 3 -9.34 -2.88 11.69
CA LYS A 3 -9.47 -2.19 10.41
C LYS A 3 -10.54 -2.83 9.54
N THR A 4 -11.06 -2.10 8.56
CA THR A 4 -11.87 -2.69 7.49
C THR A 4 -10.98 -3.23 6.37
N ASN A 5 -11.51 -4.13 5.53
CA ASN A 5 -10.76 -4.74 4.43
C ASN A 5 -11.08 -4.14 3.06
N HIS A 6 -11.94 -3.11 3.01
CA HIS A 6 -12.51 -2.58 1.76
C HIS A 6 -12.37 -1.07 1.62
N GLY A 7 -11.45 -0.47 2.36
CA GLY A 7 -11.18 0.97 2.35
C GLY A 7 -9.74 1.29 2.72
N SER A 8 -9.43 2.56 2.87
CA SER A 8 -8.12 3.07 3.25
C SER A 8 -8.25 4.04 4.43
N GLY A 9 -7.39 3.86 5.44
CA GLY A 9 -7.37 4.75 6.61
C GLY A 9 -8.38 4.44 7.72
N GLU A 10 -9.31 3.52 7.48
CA GLU A 10 -10.38 3.11 8.40
C GLU A 10 -9.85 2.13 9.44
N VAL A 11 -9.08 2.65 10.40
CA VAL A 11 -8.40 1.87 11.42
C VAL A 11 -8.68 2.41 12.82
N LEU A 12 -8.82 1.49 13.79
CA LEU A 12 -8.87 1.78 15.21
C LEU A 12 -7.67 1.11 15.90
N VAL A 13 -6.77 1.95 16.43
CA VAL A 13 -5.56 1.46 17.11
C VAL A 13 -5.85 1.26 18.59
N VAL A 14 -5.75 0.03 19.05
CA VAL A 14 -5.87 -0.34 20.46
C VAL A 14 -4.47 -0.62 20.99
N LYS A 15 -3.89 0.32 21.73
CA LYS A 15 -2.56 0.16 22.34
C LYS A 15 -2.62 -0.59 23.66
N ASP A 16 -3.67 -0.38 24.42
CA ASP A 16 -3.89 -0.99 25.72
C ASP A 16 -5.31 -1.57 25.79
N LYS A 17 -5.39 -2.89 25.99
CA LYS A 17 -6.68 -3.60 26.08
C LYS A 17 -7.47 -3.20 27.33
N SER A 18 -6.82 -2.74 28.39
CA SER A 18 -7.50 -2.29 29.60
C SER A 18 -8.29 -0.99 29.40
N GLN A 19 -7.93 -0.22 28.35
CA GLN A 19 -8.58 1.02 27.93
C GLN A 19 -9.53 0.82 26.73
N PHE A 20 -9.78 -0.43 26.36
CA PHE A 20 -10.61 -0.74 25.19
C PHE A 20 -12.10 -0.61 25.52
N ASP A 21 -12.76 0.36 24.89
CA ASP A 21 -14.22 0.48 24.91
C ASP A 21 -14.82 -0.30 23.73
N GLU A 22 -15.46 -1.43 24.05
CA GLU A 22 -16.08 -2.27 23.04
C GLU A 22 -17.27 -1.58 22.36
N SER A 23 -18.04 -0.77 23.10
CA SER A 23 -19.21 -0.07 22.55
C SER A 23 -18.78 1.00 21.54
N GLU A 24 -17.80 1.81 21.90
CA GLU A 24 -17.21 2.79 20.99
C GLU A 24 -16.59 2.12 19.76
N ALA A 25 -15.81 1.07 19.97
CA ALA A 25 -15.19 0.32 18.87
C ALA A 25 -16.24 -0.26 17.90
N ARG A 26 -17.34 -0.81 18.42
CA ARG A 26 -18.46 -1.30 17.57
C ARG A 26 -19.08 -0.18 16.76
N ASN A 27 -19.32 0.98 17.37
CA ASN A 27 -19.91 2.12 16.68
C ASN A 27 -19.01 2.63 15.55
N VAL A 28 -17.73 2.84 15.85
CA VAL A 28 -16.73 3.32 14.87
C VAL A 28 -16.57 2.31 13.72
N MET A 29 -16.38 1.03 14.05
CA MET A 29 -16.17 0.01 13.01
C MET A 29 -17.44 -0.25 12.18
N ASN A 30 -18.64 -0.11 12.76
CA ASN A 30 -19.88 -0.18 12.00
C ASN A 30 -20.03 0.99 11.02
N GLN A 31 -19.63 2.21 11.40
CA GLN A 31 -19.58 3.33 10.46
C GLN A 31 -18.66 3.02 9.28
N TYR A 32 -17.43 2.55 9.56
CA TYR A 32 -16.45 2.19 8.54
C TYR A 32 -16.94 1.08 7.60
N LEU A 33 -17.64 0.07 8.11
CA LEU A 33 -18.23 -1.00 7.28
C LEU A 33 -19.23 -0.49 6.23
N HIS A 34 -19.88 0.65 6.49
CA HIS A 34 -20.87 1.24 5.61
C HIS A 34 -20.33 2.39 4.76
N THR A 35 -19.07 2.78 4.96
CA THR A 35 -18.41 3.83 4.16
C THR A 35 -17.99 3.24 2.82
N PRO A 36 -18.55 3.70 1.68
CA PRO A 36 -18.10 3.25 0.38
C PRO A 36 -16.70 3.79 0.07
N TYR A 37 -15.86 2.95 -0.51
CA TYR A 37 -14.52 3.34 -0.94
C TYR A 37 -14.25 2.87 -2.38
N GLY A 38 -13.38 3.59 -3.11
CA GLY A 38 -12.92 3.20 -4.43
C GLY A 38 -13.61 3.90 -5.60
N TYR A 39 -14.69 4.64 -5.37
CA TYR A 39 -15.36 5.41 -6.44
C TYR A 39 -14.61 6.70 -6.74
N GLU A 40 -14.38 7.51 -5.70
CA GLU A 40 -13.73 8.82 -5.81
C GLU A 40 -12.21 8.69 -6.01
N THR A 41 -11.64 7.57 -5.55
CA THR A 41 -10.19 7.30 -5.62
C THR A 41 -9.76 6.59 -6.90
N ALA A 42 -10.70 6.29 -7.83
CA ALA A 42 -10.46 5.50 -9.04
C ALA A 42 -9.90 4.09 -8.75
N GLU A 43 -10.34 3.49 -7.64
CA GLU A 43 -9.93 2.16 -7.18
C GLU A 43 -11.14 1.18 -7.16
N PRO A 44 -11.76 0.89 -8.32
CA PRO A 44 -13.06 0.20 -8.40
C PRO A 44 -13.05 -1.25 -7.89
N HIS A 45 -11.88 -1.84 -7.70
CA HIS A 45 -11.75 -3.18 -7.13
C HIS A 45 -12.24 -3.24 -5.67
N TYR A 46 -12.10 -2.16 -4.89
CA TYR A 46 -12.61 -2.10 -3.52
C TYR A 46 -14.14 -2.27 -3.46
N LEU A 47 -14.87 -1.81 -4.47
CA LEU A 47 -16.32 -1.97 -4.55
C LEU A 47 -16.79 -3.43 -4.65
N ARG A 48 -15.88 -4.36 -4.97
CA ARG A 48 -16.16 -5.81 -5.08
C ARG A 48 -15.80 -6.57 -3.81
N ILE A 49 -15.11 -5.92 -2.86
CA ILE A 49 -14.70 -6.54 -1.61
C ILE A 49 -15.91 -6.57 -0.68
N LYS A 50 -16.25 -7.75 -0.16
CA LYS A 50 -17.27 -7.87 0.88
C LYS A 50 -16.74 -7.24 2.18
N PRO A 51 -17.40 -6.19 2.71
CA PRO A 51 -16.93 -5.51 3.92
C PRO A 51 -16.78 -6.47 5.11
N ARG A 52 -15.63 -6.39 5.76
CA ARG A 52 -15.31 -7.16 6.98
C ARG A 52 -14.41 -6.34 7.89
N ILE A 53 -14.49 -6.63 9.18
CA ILE A 53 -13.55 -6.13 10.18
C ILE A 53 -12.46 -7.17 10.38
N LEU A 54 -11.22 -6.74 10.35
CA LEU A 54 -10.04 -7.52 10.65
C LEU A 54 -9.46 -7.05 11.99
N ALA A 55 -9.03 -7.99 12.81
CA ALA A 55 -8.25 -7.71 14.01
C ALA A 55 -6.83 -8.22 13.76
N GLU A 56 -5.86 -7.33 13.84
CA GLU A 56 -4.45 -7.63 13.59
C GLU A 56 -3.59 -7.26 14.79
N GLU A 57 -2.47 -7.92 14.94
CA GLU A 57 -1.43 -7.50 15.87
C GLU A 57 -0.93 -6.10 15.48
N LEU A 58 -0.73 -5.24 16.48
CA LEU A 58 -0.14 -3.93 16.25
C LEU A 58 1.37 -4.11 16.11
N LEU A 59 1.88 -3.93 14.90
CA LEU A 59 3.30 -3.97 14.64
C LEU A 59 4.01 -2.77 15.29
N GLU A 60 5.14 -3.03 15.91
CA GLU A 60 5.97 -1.99 16.52
C GLU A 60 6.92 -1.36 15.51
N ASN A 61 7.09 -0.05 15.62
CA ASN A 61 8.13 0.63 14.87
C ASN A 61 9.51 0.31 15.46
N THR A 62 10.30 -0.46 14.76
CA THR A 62 11.68 -0.81 15.14
C THR A 62 12.73 0.04 14.42
N CYS A 63 12.32 0.91 13.50
CA CYS A 63 13.21 1.80 12.77
C CYS A 63 13.48 3.09 13.55
N LYS A 64 14.74 3.29 13.98
CA LYS A 64 15.14 4.50 14.74
C LYS A 64 15.12 5.78 13.90
N ASN A 65 15.15 5.65 12.57
CA ASN A 65 15.21 6.79 11.65
C ASN A 65 13.81 7.30 11.26
N SER A 66 12.75 6.71 11.80
CA SER A 66 11.37 7.13 11.53
C SER A 66 10.55 7.21 12.81
N ARG A 67 9.73 8.24 12.90
CA ARG A 67 8.74 8.42 14.00
C ARG A 67 7.54 7.48 13.87
N SER A 68 7.31 6.93 12.68
CA SER A 68 6.26 5.96 12.40
C SER A 68 6.88 4.65 11.89
N ILE A 69 6.11 3.57 11.88
CA ILE A 69 6.52 2.36 11.16
C ILE A 69 6.78 2.71 9.69
N VAL A 70 7.86 2.16 9.14
CA VAL A 70 8.24 2.39 7.74
C VAL A 70 7.45 1.48 6.83
N ASP A 71 6.90 2.06 5.77
CA ASP A 71 6.06 1.41 4.78
C ASP A 71 6.90 1.23 3.50
N TYR A 72 7.22 0.00 3.14
CA TYR A 72 8.00 -0.34 1.95
C TYR A 72 7.04 -0.78 0.85
N LYS A 73 6.82 0.07 -0.12
CA LYS A 73 5.85 -0.14 -1.20
C LYS A 73 6.58 -0.57 -2.47
N ILE A 74 6.40 -1.82 -2.87
CA ILE A 74 7.11 -2.41 -3.99
C ILE A 74 6.18 -2.53 -5.19
N PHE A 75 6.48 -1.80 -6.25
CA PHE A 75 5.80 -1.90 -7.53
C PHE A 75 6.34 -3.10 -8.29
N CYS A 76 5.42 -3.95 -8.75
CA CYS A 76 5.76 -5.19 -9.44
C CYS A 76 5.02 -5.28 -10.77
N PHE A 77 5.71 -5.75 -11.80
CA PHE A 77 5.16 -6.02 -13.11
C PHE A 77 5.32 -7.51 -13.42
N LEU A 78 4.19 -8.22 -13.62
CA LEU A 78 4.17 -9.65 -13.96
C LEU A 78 5.05 -10.54 -13.07
N GLY A 79 5.06 -10.23 -11.78
CA GLY A 79 5.83 -10.96 -10.76
C GLY A 79 7.20 -10.35 -10.44
N GLU A 80 7.72 -9.44 -11.26
CA GLU A 80 9.04 -8.89 -11.03
C GLU A 80 8.95 -7.54 -10.28
N PRO A 81 9.60 -7.42 -9.12
CA PRO A 81 9.81 -6.13 -8.46
C PRO A 81 10.53 -5.16 -9.39
N PHE A 82 10.17 -3.89 -9.36
CA PHE A 82 10.77 -2.89 -10.24
C PHE A 82 11.23 -1.63 -9.49
N LEU A 83 10.39 -1.10 -8.61
CA LEU A 83 10.59 0.19 -7.97
C LEU A 83 10.05 0.14 -6.54
N LEU A 84 10.73 0.83 -5.63
CA LEU A 84 10.29 0.97 -4.25
C LEU A 84 9.97 2.43 -3.93
N ASP A 85 8.82 2.63 -3.29
CA ASP A 85 8.47 3.85 -2.57
C ASP A 85 8.59 3.56 -1.06
N VAL A 86 9.49 4.25 -0.38
CA VAL A 86 9.74 4.08 1.06
C VAL A 86 9.14 5.24 1.81
N CYS A 87 8.04 4.98 2.50
CA CYS A 87 7.26 5.96 3.24
C CYS A 87 7.58 5.92 4.74
N TYR A 88 7.88 7.07 5.33
CA TYR A 88 8.29 7.17 6.72
C TYR A 88 7.78 8.47 7.37
N ASN A 89 7.99 8.64 8.67
CA ASN A 89 7.55 9.82 9.43
C ASN A 89 6.08 10.20 9.25
N ARG A 90 5.22 9.21 8.98
CA ARG A 90 3.80 9.45 8.76
C ARG A 90 3.14 10.12 9.97
N ASP A 91 2.56 11.29 9.75
CA ASP A 91 1.69 11.99 10.68
C ASP A 91 0.29 12.07 10.11
N ARG A 92 -0.60 11.21 10.62
CA ARG A 92 -1.99 11.14 10.15
C ARG A 92 -2.80 12.40 10.50
N LYS A 93 -2.46 13.09 11.59
CA LYS A 93 -3.18 14.30 12.00
C LYS A 93 -2.80 15.50 11.14
N ALA A 94 -1.53 15.61 10.80
CA ALA A 94 -1.01 16.67 9.95
C ALA A 94 -1.11 16.35 8.44
N HIS A 95 -1.59 15.15 8.07
CA HIS A 95 -1.60 14.65 6.69
C HIS A 95 -0.22 14.75 6.02
N ARG A 96 0.84 14.45 6.78
CA ARG A 96 2.23 14.51 6.32
C ARG A 96 2.83 13.13 6.23
N LEU A 97 3.68 12.96 5.22
CA LEU A 97 4.42 11.75 4.94
C LEU A 97 5.73 12.16 4.27
N ASP A 98 6.84 11.59 4.74
CA ASP A 98 8.10 11.67 4.02
C ASP A 98 8.25 10.41 3.18
N GLU A 99 8.80 10.54 1.97
CA GLU A 99 9.00 9.41 1.07
C GLU A 99 10.24 9.57 0.21
N ASN A 100 10.83 8.45 -0.17
CA ASN A 100 11.94 8.38 -1.11
C ASN A 100 11.77 7.16 -2.02
N TRP A 101 12.16 7.34 -3.27
CA TRP A 101 12.12 6.29 -4.29
C TRP A 101 13.48 5.59 -4.41
N TYR A 102 13.45 4.27 -4.53
CA TYR A 102 14.65 3.43 -4.62
C TYR A 102 14.55 2.44 -5.78
N ASP A 103 15.71 2.15 -6.38
CA ASP A 103 15.82 0.97 -7.25
C ASP A 103 15.97 -0.32 -6.41
N LEU A 104 16.06 -1.46 -7.09
CA LEU A 104 16.16 -2.76 -6.41
C LEU A 104 17.48 -2.98 -5.69
N ASP A 105 18.54 -2.24 -6.04
CA ASP A 105 19.84 -2.28 -5.39
C ASP A 105 19.95 -1.30 -4.21
N TRP A 106 18.83 -0.66 -3.85
CA TRP A 106 18.71 0.32 -2.77
C TRP A 106 19.41 1.65 -3.07
N ASN A 107 19.57 2.04 -4.32
CA ASN A 107 20.02 3.37 -4.70
C ASN A 107 18.81 4.31 -4.77
N VAL A 108 18.98 5.53 -4.25
CA VAL A 108 17.94 6.57 -4.34
C VAL A 108 17.75 6.96 -5.80
N LYS A 109 16.53 6.99 -6.25
CA LYS A 109 16.10 7.49 -7.57
C LYS A 109 15.87 8.99 -7.49
N GLU A 110 16.95 9.76 -7.52
CA GLU A 110 16.86 11.22 -7.57
C GLU A 110 16.03 11.68 -8.78
N GLY A 111 15.17 12.68 -8.56
CA GLY A 111 14.29 13.19 -9.62
C GLY A 111 13.01 12.36 -9.85
N TYR A 112 12.77 11.28 -9.09
CA TYR A 112 11.49 10.56 -9.16
C TYR A 112 10.42 11.24 -8.31
N SER A 113 10.77 11.87 -7.19
CA SER A 113 9.81 12.59 -6.34
C SER A 113 9.40 13.92 -6.94
N SER A 114 8.09 14.19 -7.02
CA SER A 114 7.53 15.49 -7.43
C SER A 114 7.41 16.48 -6.27
N GLY A 115 7.64 16.04 -5.02
CA GLY A 115 7.59 16.85 -3.81
C GLY A 115 8.97 17.31 -3.35
N ASP A 116 9.01 17.93 -2.17
CA ASP A 116 10.26 18.30 -1.52
C ASP A 116 11.07 17.03 -1.20
N TYR A 117 12.12 16.83 -1.97
CA TYR A 117 13.05 15.72 -1.76
C TYR A 117 13.78 15.92 -0.43
N VAL A 118 13.59 14.99 0.48
CA VAL A 118 14.39 14.92 1.71
C VAL A 118 15.57 13.98 1.43
N PRO A 119 16.82 14.47 1.37
CA PRO A 119 18.00 13.65 1.08
C PRO A 119 18.36 12.78 2.28
N LEU A 120 17.45 11.93 2.71
CA LEU A 120 17.67 10.95 3.76
C LEU A 120 17.80 9.57 3.12
N VAL A 121 19.03 9.07 3.07
CA VAL A 121 19.25 7.67 2.68
C VAL A 121 18.79 6.79 3.85
N PHE A 122 17.65 6.14 3.66
CA PHE A 122 17.13 5.20 4.64
C PHE A 122 17.99 3.93 4.68
N PRO A 123 18.22 3.35 5.86
CA PRO A 123 18.95 2.08 5.94
C PRO A 123 18.14 0.99 5.22
N ARG A 124 18.85 0.19 4.41
CA ARG A 124 18.27 -0.95 3.71
C ARG A 124 17.63 -1.92 4.70
N PRO A 125 16.35 -2.32 4.56
CA PRO A 125 15.71 -3.25 5.50
C PRO A 125 16.35 -4.63 5.38
N LYS A 126 16.50 -5.31 6.52
CA LYS A 126 17.14 -6.64 6.56
C LYS A 126 16.32 -7.69 5.82
N SER A 127 15.01 -7.50 5.73
CA SER A 127 14.11 -8.45 5.05
C SER A 127 13.86 -8.13 3.58
N LEU A 128 14.61 -7.21 2.95
CA LEU A 128 14.32 -6.76 1.58
C LEU A 128 14.30 -7.91 0.56
N GLU A 129 15.30 -8.79 0.59
CA GLU A 129 15.33 -9.96 -0.31
C GLU A 129 14.10 -10.85 -0.12
N LYS A 130 13.67 -11.01 1.12
CA LYS A 130 12.44 -11.77 1.42
C LYS A 130 11.19 -11.08 0.88
N MET A 131 11.14 -9.74 0.93
CA MET A 131 10.05 -8.98 0.31
C MET A 131 10.01 -9.23 -1.20
N TYR A 132 11.16 -9.21 -1.89
CA TYR A 132 11.24 -9.51 -3.33
C TYR A 132 10.79 -10.93 -3.67
N GLU A 133 11.20 -11.94 -2.88
CA GLU A 133 10.71 -13.31 -3.05
C GLU A 133 9.18 -13.41 -2.92
N ILE A 134 8.61 -12.72 -1.94
CA ILE A 134 7.15 -12.67 -1.74
C ILE A 134 6.48 -11.98 -2.92
N CYS A 135 7.04 -10.87 -3.41
CA CYS A 135 6.55 -10.18 -4.59
C CYS A 135 6.44 -11.14 -5.78
N ARG A 136 7.51 -11.86 -6.12
CA ARG A 136 7.53 -12.80 -7.26
C ARG A 136 6.43 -13.86 -7.17
N VAL A 137 6.09 -14.30 -5.98
CA VAL A 137 5.04 -15.30 -5.76
C VAL A 137 3.65 -14.69 -5.89
N LEU A 138 3.40 -13.56 -5.22
CA LEU A 138 2.06 -12.98 -5.10
C LEU A 138 1.63 -12.17 -6.32
N THR A 139 2.58 -11.61 -7.07
CA THR A 139 2.26 -10.64 -8.14
C THR A 139 2.38 -11.20 -9.56
N LYS A 140 2.78 -12.47 -9.72
CA LYS A 140 3.08 -13.11 -11.01
C LYS A 140 1.94 -13.10 -12.05
N ASP A 141 0.70 -13.03 -11.59
CA ASP A 141 -0.48 -13.08 -12.46
C ASP A 141 -1.03 -11.66 -12.78
N PHE A 142 -0.38 -10.61 -12.29
CA PHE A 142 -0.87 -9.23 -12.43
C PHE A 142 0.09 -8.40 -13.28
N PRO A 143 -0.43 -7.65 -14.29
CA PRO A 143 0.40 -6.78 -15.14
C PRO A 143 1.06 -5.67 -14.34
N LEU A 144 0.38 -5.13 -13.33
CA LEU A 144 0.91 -4.22 -12.32
C LEU A 144 0.17 -4.45 -11.01
N VAL A 145 0.93 -4.53 -9.93
CA VAL A 145 0.40 -4.48 -8.57
C VAL A 145 1.48 -3.96 -7.63
N ARG A 146 1.09 -3.21 -6.62
CA ARG A 146 1.98 -2.76 -5.55
C ARG A 146 1.75 -3.62 -4.31
N LEU A 147 2.82 -4.12 -3.73
CA LEU A 147 2.80 -4.76 -2.41
C LEU A 147 3.44 -3.84 -1.38
N ASP A 148 2.71 -3.59 -0.30
CA ASP A 148 3.16 -2.78 0.82
C ASP A 148 3.63 -3.70 1.96
N PHE A 149 4.82 -3.43 2.48
CA PHE A 149 5.47 -4.25 3.50
C PHE A 149 5.90 -3.42 4.70
N TYR A 150 6.07 -4.12 5.81
CA TYR A 150 6.77 -3.64 6.99
C TYR A 150 7.97 -4.55 7.29
N ASP A 151 9.09 -3.97 7.73
CA ASP A 151 10.21 -4.71 8.34
C ASP A 151 10.15 -4.51 9.85
N VAL A 152 9.93 -5.58 10.59
CA VAL A 152 10.00 -5.55 12.05
C VAL A 152 11.09 -6.51 12.52
N ASN A 153 12.20 -5.96 12.98
CA ASN A 153 13.37 -6.73 13.44
C ASN A 153 13.93 -7.69 12.36
N GLY A 154 13.87 -7.32 11.09
CA GLY A 154 14.36 -8.14 9.97
C GLY A 154 13.38 -9.20 9.50
N LYS A 155 12.13 -9.13 9.91
CA LYS A 155 11.03 -9.97 9.40
C LYS A 155 10.09 -9.14 8.54
N ALA A 156 9.84 -9.61 7.32
CA ALA A 156 8.89 -8.99 6.40
C ALA A 156 7.44 -9.34 6.79
N TYR A 157 6.57 -8.33 6.79
CA TYR A 157 5.13 -8.47 6.93
C TYR A 157 4.45 -7.83 5.73
N VAL A 158 3.56 -8.56 5.07
CA VAL A 158 2.72 -8.02 3.99
C VAL A 158 1.59 -7.22 4.63
N GLY A 159 1.47 -5.95 4.26
CA GLY A 159 0.45 -5.03 4.75
C GLY A 159 -0.75 -4.92 3.81
N GLU A 160 -0.48 -4.73 2.52
CA GLU A 160 -1.52 -4.50 1.52
C GLU A 160 -1.07 -4.96 0.13
N MET A 161 -2.05 -5.28 -0.71
CA MET A 161 -1.89 -5.53 -2.13
C MET A 161 -2.77 -4.54 -2.90
N THR A 162 -2.15 -3.55 -3.56
CA THR A 162 -2.85 -2.43 -4.19
C THR A 162 -2.79 -2.55 -5.71
N PHE A 163 -3.96 -2.66 -6.35
CA PHE A 163 -4.07 -2.93 -7.79
C PHE A 163 -4.04 -1.69 -8.67
N THR A 164 -4.51 -0.56 -8.14
CA THR A 164 -4.50 0.73 -8.83
C THR A 164 -3.95 1.80 -7.87
N PRO A 165 -2.63 1.81 -7.63
CA PRO A 165 -2.01 2.70 -6.65
C PRO A 165 -2.44 4.15 -6.88
N SER A 166 -3.04 4.78 -5.86
CA SER A 166 -3.54 6.18 -5.91
C SER A 166 -4.42 6.48 -7.13
N GLY A 167 -5.14 5.48 -7.66
CA GLY A 167 -5.91 5.61 -8.90
C GLY A 167 -5.06 6.01 -10.11
N PHE A 168 -3.74 5.82 -10.06
CA PHE A 168 -2.72 6.29 -11.00
C PHE A 168 -2.62 7.82 -11.18
N ASN A 169 -3.24 8.61 -10.30
CA ASN A 169 -3.30 10.07 -10.43
C ASN A 169 -2.70 10.84 -9.24
N GLY A 170 -2.42 10.18 -8.14
CA GLY A 170 -2.08 10.84 -6.87
C GLY A 170 -0.78 10.38 -6.24
N ASP A 171 0.10 9.76 -7.01
CA ASP A 171 1.43 9.45 -6.52
C ASP A 171 2.36 10.67 -6.57
N SER A 172 3.42 10.63 -5.81
CA SER A 172 4.44 11.68 -5.76
C SER A 172 5.49 11.56 -6.87
N LEU A 173 5.27 10.73 -7.89
CA LEU A 173 6.19 10.61 -9.02
C LEU A 173 6.15 11.84 -9.93
N THR A 174 7.32 12.23 -10.44
CA THR A 174 7.40 13.19 -11.55
C THR A 174 6.81 12.58 -12.83
N ASP A 175 6.44 13.42 -13.79
CA ASP A 175 5.87 12.95 -15.07
C ASP A 175 6.87 12.08 -15.84
N GLU A 176 8.17 12.40 -15.79
CA GLU A 176 9.23 11.61 -16.38
C GLU A 176 9.30 10.22 -15.76
N ALA A 177 9.24 10.15 -14.42
CA ALA A 177 9.25 8.89 -13.70
C ALA A 177 8.00 8.04 -14.00
N ARG A 178 6.81 8.66 -14.06
CA ARG A 178 5.56 7.98 -14.47
C ARG A 178 5.68 7.37 -15.87
N MET A 179 6.25 8.13 -16.81
CA MET A 179 6.47 7.64 -18.17
C MET A 179 7.46 6.48 -18.21
N GLU A 180 8.51 6.50 -17.40
CA GLU A 180 9.47 5.39 -17.28
C GLU A 180 8.78 4.15 -16.71
N VAL A 181 8.09 4.29 -15.57
CA VAL A 181 7.34 3.20 -14.93
C VAL A 181 6.28 2.63 -15.87
N GLY A 182 5.54 3.49 -16.58
CA GLY A 182 4.49 3.09 -17.51
C GLY A 182 4.95 2.23 -18.69
N LYS A 183 6.22 2.35 -19.11
CA LYS A 183 6.79 1.51 -20.18
C LYS A 183 6.89 0.03 -19.81
N HIS A 184 6.89 -0.29 -18.51
CA HIS A 184 6.93 -1.67 -18.02
C HIS A 184 5.55 -2.33 -17.96
N LEU A 185 4.47 -1.56 -18.14
CA LEU A 185 3.10 -2.06 -18.09
C LEU A 185 2.73 -2.71 -19.45
N ASP A 186 2.76 -4.02 -19.51
CA ASP A 186 2.32 -4.80 -20.67
C ASP A 186 0.91 -5.35 -20.46
N LEU A 187 -0.09 -4.64 -20.99
CA LEU A 187 -1.49 -5.05 -20.92
C LEU A 187 -1.84 -6.21 -21.86
N THR A 188 -0.98 -6.57 -22.80
CA THR A 188 -1.23 -7.68 -23.73
C THR A 188 -1.13 -9.04 -23.03
N GLN A 189 -0.46 -9.09 -21.88
CA GLN A 189 -0.28 -10.30 -21.08
C GLN A 189 -1.38 -10.51 -20.02
N ILE A 190 -2.41 -9.66 -20.02
CA ILE A 190 -3.53 -9.85 -19.09
C ILE A 190 -4.25 -11.15 -19.45
N PRO A 191 -4.36 -12.13 -18.52
CA PRO A 191 -5.10 -13.34 -18.76
C PRO A 191 -6.54 -13.01 -19.16
N SER A 192 -7.05 -13.63 -20.26
CA SER A 192 -8.41 -13.37 -20.78
C SER A 192 -9.51 -13.59 -19.72
N ARG A 193 -9.27 -14.46 -18.73
CA ARG A 193 -10.15 -14.65 -17.56
C ARG A 193 -10.33 -13.38 -16.72
N MET A 194 -9.37 -12.44 -16.75
CA MET A 194 -9.44 -11.19 -15.99
C MET A 194 -10.18 -10.08 -16.76
N LEU A 195 -10.26 -10.17 -18.08
CA LEU A 195 -10.91 -9.15 -18.92
C LEU A 195 -12.44 -9.21 -18.90
N ASN A 196 -13.03 -10.30 -18.42
CA ASN A 196 -14.47 -10.59 -18.59
C ASN A 196 -15.27 -10.65 -17.28
N HIS A 197 -14.89 -9.93 -16.23
CA HIS A 197 -15.68 -9.84 -15.01
C HIS A 197 -16.54 -8.57 -15.00
N PRO A 198 -17.88 -8.68 -15.29
CA PRO A 198 -18.76 -7.51 -15.22
C PRO A 198 -18.85 -6.99 -13.78
N LEU A 199 -19.02 -5.68 -13.64
CA LEU A 199 -19.29 -5.05 -12.35
C LEU A 199 -20.53 -5.71 -11.70
N PRO A 200 -20.53 -5.92 -10.37
CA PRO A 200 -21.72 -6.36 -9.65
C PRO A 200 -22.92 -5.48 -9.97
N LYS A 201 -24.11 -6.07 -10.11
CA LYS A 201 -25.36 -5.36 -10.50
C LYS A 201 -25.66 -4.11 -9.66
N LYS A 202 -25.25 -4.11 -8.37
CA LYS A 202 -25.43 -2.97 -7.45
C LYS A 202 -24.60 -1.72 -7.79
N TYR A 203 -23.65 -1.84 -8.71
CA TYR A 203 -22.76 -0.75 -9.14
C TYR A 203 -22.91 -0.45 -10.65
N LYS A 204 -24.00 -0.91 -11.28
CA LYS A 204 -24.35 -0.43 -12.60
C LYS A 204 -24.99 0.93 -12.46
N PRO A 205 -24.52 1.97 -13.21
CA PRO A 205 -25.15 3.28 -13.24
C PRO A 205 -26.61 3.20 -13.66
#